data_5d27615c118825ed1c9bfa9dc89afa78
#
_entry.id   5d27615c118825ed1c9bfa9dc89afa78
#
_cell.length_a   1.000
_cell.length_b   1.000
_cell.length_c   1.000
_cell.angle_alpha   90.00
_cell.angle_beta   90.00
_cell.angle_gamma   90.00
#
_symmetry.space_group_name_H-M   'P 1'
#
loop_
_entity.id
_entity.type
_entity.pdbx_description
1 polymer ?
#
loop_
_entity_poly.entity_id
_entity_poly.type
_entity_poly.pdbx_seq_one_letter_code
_entity_poly.pdbx_strand_id
1 'polypeptide(L)'
;MTGREVNRRDALKAGGVALGGLGALAMTNASARAEPWSWSPQGSVAGQGAGADPRTVWDPEADAVIANVLERHNVNRINAELRTWVRNGQEVPSGLPAELRDFIEYARILPPWTDHNKLAGGFEFTKKQGTIISVLYAFASGMMSTVIPNEARAVYYSKGGQFFKDRIAKTAKLGYDIGTVNAYAPDGQMTVTCVKTRMIHAAVRHLLPQSPHWPKQYVPISQDDLMVTWHSLPTTIMANLTKWGVPASRHESQGYLHTWQVCGHLLGIRDEYLPASWREANVQSTQVLKPVLAPTREGIRLADDLLR
;
A
#
# COMPACT_ATOMS: atom_id res chain seq x y z
N MET A 1 -30.88 24.53 30.78
CA MET A 1 -29.62 23.89 30.45
C MET A 1 -29.62 23.63 28.93
N THR A 2 -28.99 24.57 28.20
CA THR A 2 -28.94 24.53 26.72
C THR A 2 -27.78 23.67 26.28
N GLY A 3 -28.10 22.52 25.69
CA GLY A 3 -27.11 21.65 25.07
C GLY A 3 -26.45 22.35 23.89
N ARG A 4 -25.16 22.58 23.99
CA ARG A 4 -24.32 23.12 22.91
C ARG A 4 -24.17 22.04 21.86
N GLU A 5 -24.82 22.16 20.71
CA GLU A 5 -24.54 21.32 19.55
C GLU A 5 -23.07 21.50 19.16
N VAL A 6 -22.29 20.43 19.29
CA VAL A 6 -20.90 20.40 18.81
C VAL A 6 -20.95 20.39 17.31
N ASN A 7 -20.57 21.49 16.68
CA ASN A 7 -20.50 21.60 15.23
C ASN A 7 -19.43 20.62 14.70
N ARG A 8 -19.76 19.87 13.61
CA ARG A 8 -18.85 18.94 12.94
C ARG A 8 -17.49 19.55 12.60
N ARG A 9 -17.42 20.86 12.32
CA ARG A 9 -16.16 21.60 12.12
C ARG A 9 -15.30 21.67 13.37
N ASP A 10 -15.89 21.75 14.55
CA ASP A 10 -15.13 21.86 15.82
C ASP A 10 -14.61 20.48 16.27
N ALA A 11 -15.35 19.41 15.98
CA ALA A 11 -14.88 18.03 16.17
C ALA A 11 -13.71 17.69 15.23
N LEU A 12 -13.74 18.19 13.98
CA LEU A 12 -12.64 18.04 13.02
C LEU A 12 -11.40 18.85 13.40
N LYS A 13 -11.58 20.03 14.01
CA LYS A 13 -10.46 20.83 14.56
C LYS A 13 -9.83 20.13 15.77
N ALA A 14 -10.61 19.50 16.63
CA ALA A 14 -10.11 18.74 17.77
C ALA A 14 -9.38 17.44 17.32
N GLY A 15 -9.87 16.75 16.28
CA GLY A 15 -9.18 15.62 15.66
C GLY A 15 -7.91 16.05 14.90
N GLY A 16 -7.92 17.23 14.27
CA GLY A 16 -6.78 17.80 13.57
C GLY A 16 -5.62 18.19 14.50
N VAL A 17 -5.90 18.55 15.75
CA VAL A 17 -4.85 18.86 16.74
C VAL A 17 -4.11 17.61 17.21
N ALA A 18 -4.73 16.44 17.21
CA ALA A 18 -4.03 15.17 17.50
C ALA A 18 -3.11 14.72 16.35
N LEU A 19 -3.39 15.14 15.10
CA LEU A 19 -2.53 14.98 13.91
C LEU A 19 -1.63 16.23 13.70
N GLY A 20 -1.98 17.36 14.27
CA GLY A 20 -1.31 18.66 14.08
C GLY A 20 0.07 18.81 14.72
N GLY A 21 0.54 17.82 15.50
CA GLY A 21 1.92 17.77 15.96
C GLY A 21 2.95 17.49 14.87
N LEU A 22 2.52 17.03 13.68
CA LEU A 22 3.37 16.79 12.51
C LEU A 22 3.22 17.84 11.41
N GLY A 23 2.19 18.69 11.45
CA GLY A 23 1.86 19.66 10.39
C GLY A 23 2.50 21.04 10.52
N ALA A 24 3.16 21.37 11.63
CA ALA A 24 3.70 22.69 11.86
C ALA A 24 5.13 22.93 11.32
N LEU A 25 5.75 21.93 10.68
CA LEU A 25 7.16 22.01 10.22
C LEU A 25 7.35 22.15 8.72
N ALA A 26 6.31 22.26 7.91
CA ALA A 26 6.45 22.20 6.45
C ALA A 26 5.87 23.41 5.70
N MET A 27 6.17 24.63 6.13
CA MET A 27 5.96 25.84 5.32
C MET A 27 7.30 26.48 4.90
N THR A 28 8.29 25.69 4.64
CA THR A 28 9.48 26.18 3.90
C THR A 28 9.49 25.46 2.55
N ASN A 29 9.59 26.22 1.44
CA ASN A 29 9.94 25.76 0.11
C ASN A 29 11.36 25.17 0.12
N ALA A 30 11.57 24.15 0.91
CA ALA A 30 12.75 23.32 0.83
C ALA A 30 12.42 22.25 -0.22
N SER A 31 13.06 22.31 -1.38
CA SER A 31 13.52 21.09 -2.03
C SER A 31 14.17 20.29 -0.90
N ALA A 32 13.39 19.40 -0.28
CA ALA A 32 13.89 18.53 0.77
C ALA A 32 15.09 17.83 0.13
N ARG A 33 16.29 18.17 0.57
CA ARG A 33 17.50 17.43 0.25
C ARG A 33 17.18 16.03 0.75
N ALA A 34 16.80 15.15 -0.18
CA ALA A 34 16.45 13.79 0.15
C ALA A 34 17.65 13.22 0.89
N GLU A 35 17.48 12.95 2.18
CA GLU A 35 18.50 12.28 2.97
C GLU A 35 18.98 11.04 2.20
N PRO A 36 20.29 10.74 2.20
CA PRO A 36 20.80 9.53 1.57
C PRO A 36 20.08 8.31 2.10
N TRP A 37 19.75 7.38 1.23
CA TRP A 37 19.20 6.08 1.62
C TRP A 37 20.24 5.33 2.47
N SER A 38 19.88 5.01 3.70
CA SER A 38 20.82 4.43 4.67
C SER A 38 20.32 3.15 5.35
N TRP A 39 19.07 2.72 5.06
CA TRP A 39 18.54 1.50 5.62
C TRP A 39 19.26 0.27 5.03
N SER A 40 19.56 -0.71 5.89
CA SER A 40 20.35 -1.87 5.52
C SER A 40 19.47 -3.09 5.21
N PRO A 41 19.69 -3.79 4.07
CA PRO A 41 18.99 -5.03 3.73
C PRO A 41 19.12 -6.15 4.77
N GLN A 42 20.10 -6.11 5.65
CA GLN A 42 20.22 -7.05 6.78
C GLN A 42 19.03 -6.96 7.74
N GLY A 43 18.34 -5.84 7.79
CA GLY A 43 17.09 -5.66 8.53
C GLY A 43 15.83 -6.13 7.79
N SER A 44 15.96 -6.66 6.58
CA SER A 44 14.86 -7.15 5.75
C SER A 44 14.55 -8.64 5.97
N VAL A 45 13.43 -9.10 5.40
CA VAL A 45 13.08 -10.53 5.36
C VAL A 45 14.05 -11.35 4.53
N ALA A 46 14.74 -10.74 3.56
CA ALA A 46 15.81 -11.37 2.80
C ALA A 46 17.10 -11.52 3.60
N GLY A 47 17.32 -10.68 4.63
CA GLY A 47 18.55 -10.63 5.42
C GLY A 47 19.81 -10.23 4.63
N GLN A 48 19.65 -9.89 3.35
CA GLN A 48 20.70 -9.52 2.40
C GLN A 48 20.12 -8.73 1.23
N GLY A 49 20.97 -8.13 0.42
CA GLY A 49 20.56 -7.41 -0.78
C GLY A 49 21.56 -6.34 -1.19
N ALA A 50 21.36 -5.73 -2.35
CA ALA A 50 22.24 -4.71 -2.90
C ALA A 50 22.16 -3.37 -2.15
N GLY A 51 21.09 -3.13 -1.39
CA GLY A 51 20.87 -1.87 -0.70
C GLY A 51 20.68 -0.67 -1.64
N ALA A 52 20.26 -0.92 -2.88
CA ALA A 52 20.01 0.14 -3.86
C ALA A 52 19.01 1.15 -3.32
N ASP A 53 19.14 2.42 -3.74
CA ASP A 53 18.17 3.46 -3.39
C ASP A 53 16.80 3.10 -4.01
N PRO A 54 15.76 2.84 -3.20
CA PRO A 54 14.47 2.35 -3.68
C PRO A 54 13.74 3.35 -4.58
N ARG A 55 14.14 4.63 -4.57
CA ARG A 55 13.60 5.68 -5.46
C ARG A 55 13.98 5.47 -6.92
N THR A 56 15.00 4.64 -7.17
CA THR A 56 15.52 4.33 -8.51
C THR A 56 15.26 2.89 -8.93
N VAL A 57 14.44 2.16 -8.19
CA VAL A 57 14.11 0.75 -8.44
C VAL A 57 12.61 0.60 -8.64
N TRP A 58 12.21 -0.13 -9.66
CA TRP A 58 10.81 -0.46 -9.99
C TRP A 58 10.59 -1.98 -10.03
N ASP A 59 9.66 -2.44 -10.84
CA ASP A 59 9.27 -3.85 -10.98
C ASP A 59 9.42 -4.30 -12.45
N PRO A 60 10.66 -4.55 -12.91
CA PRO A 60 10.92 -4.83 -14.32
C PRO A 60 10.21 -6.08 -14.84
N GLU A 61 9.92 -7.04 -13.97
CA GLU A 61 9.20 -8.28 -14.32
C GLU A 61 7.75 -7.99 -14.71
N ALA A 62 7.03 -7.25 -13.88
CA ALA A 62 5.65 -6.83 -14.16
C ALA A 62 5.60 -5.79 -15.29
N ASP A 63 6.55 -4.84 -15.30
CA ASP A 63 6.54 -3.71 -16.23
C ASP A 63 6.67 -4.16 -17.68
N ALA A 64 7.59 -5.07 -17.98
CA ALA A 64 7.81 -5.57 -19.34
C ALA A 64 6.58 -6.32 -19.87
N VAL A 65 6.00 -7.20 -19.06
CA VAL A 65 4.81 -7.98 -19.45
C VAL A 65 3.60 -7.08 -19.65
N ILE A 66 3.36 -6.17 -18.72
CA ILE A 66 2.16 -5.30 -18.79
C ILE A 66 2.27 -4.26 -19.90
N ALA A 67 3.47 -3.72 -20.17
CA ALA A 67 3.68 -2.87 -21.35
C ALA A 67 3.32 -3.59 -22.64
N ASN A 68 3.83 -4.83 -22.83
CA ASN A 68 3.50 -5.64 -23.99
C ASN A 68 1.98 -5.92 -24.11
N VAL A 69 1.33 -6.25 -23.00
CA VAL A 69 -0.12 -6.46 -22.95
C VAL A 69 -0.90 -5.21 -23.39
N LEU A 70 -0.53 -4.04 -22.89
CA LEU A 70 -1.20 -2.77 -23.21
C LEU A 70 -1.00 -2.34 -24.66
N GLU A 71 0.15 -2.64 -25.25
CA GLU A 71 0.50 -2.22 -26.59
C GLU A 71 -0.02 -3.17 -27.71
N ARG A 72 -0.11 -4.47 -27.41
CA ARG A 72 -0.32 -5.52 -28.44
C ARG A 72 -1.61 -6.32 -28.30
N HIS A 73 -2.30 -6.23 -27.16
CA HIS A 73 -3.46 -7.07 -26.90
C HIS A 73 -4.75 -6.29 -26.67
N ASN A 74 -5.87 -7.00 -26.79
CA ASN A 74 -7.18 -6.43 -26.46
C ASN A 74 -7.40 -6.39 -24.96
N VAL A 75 -7.13 -5.24 -24.35
CA VAL A 75 -7.22 -5.01 -22.90
C VAL A 75 -8.59 -5.32 -22.32
N ASN A 76 -9.70 -5.07 -23.09
CA ASN A 76 -11.05 -5.38 -22.62
C ASN A 76 -11.26 -6.88 -22.47
N ARG A 77 -10.77 -7.68 -23.42
CA ARG A 77 -10.81 -9.15 -23.35
C ARG A 77 -9.98 -9.65 -22.18
N ILE A 78 -8.76 -9.15 -22.01
CA ILE A 78 -7.91 -9.53 -20.89
C ILE A 78 -8.57 -9.20 -19.54
N ASN A 79 -9.17 -8.02 -19.42
CA ASN A 79 -9.90 -7.65 -18.21
C ASN A 79 -11.14 -8.55 -17.96
N ALA A 80 -11.79 -9.05 -19.00
CA ALA A 80 -12.89 -10.00 -18.86
C ALA A 80 -12.39 -11.34 -18.31
N GLU A 81 -11.30 -11.87 -18.85
CA GLU A 81 -10.65 -13.10 -18.36
C GLU A 81 -10.16 -12.94 -16.90
N LEU A 82 -9.46 -11.85 -16.59
CA LEU A 82 -8.99 -11.58 -15.23
C LEU A 82 -10.11 -11.46 -14.20
N ARG A 83 -11.31 -11.04 -14.59
CA ARG A 83 -12.46 -11.01 -13.68
C ARG A 83 -12.91 -12.40 -13.23
N THR A 84 -12.66 -13.43 -14.02
CA THR A 84 -13.02 -14.82 -13.67
C THR A 84 -12.03 -15.45 -12.68
N TRP A 85 -10.81 -14.93 -12.59
CA TRP A 85 -9.78 -15.41 -11.66
C TRP A 85 -9.96 -14.73 -10.30
N VAL A 86 -10.56 -15.42 -9.33
CA VAL A 86 -11.02 -14.83 -8.06
C VAL A 86 -10.51 -15.53 -6.80
N ARG A 87 -9.91 -16.73 -6.92
CA ARG A 87 -9.38 -17.50 -5.78
C ARG A 87 -7.92 -17.87 -6.00
N ASN A 88 -7.15 -17.94 -4.90
CA ASN A 88 -5.70 -18.20 -4.93
C ASN A 88 -5.36 -19.53 -5.63
N GLY A 89 -6.07 -20.61 -5.31
CA GLY A 89 -5.86 -21.94 -5.90
C GLY A 89 -6.52 -22.16 -7.27
N GLN A 90 -7.20 -21.14 -7.81
CA GLN A 90 -7.83 -21.26 -9.12
C GLN A 90 -6.76 -21.26 -10.23
N GLU A 91 -6.98 -22.05 -11.26
CA GLU A 91 -6.16 -22.01 -12.47
C GLU A 91 -6.21 -20.63 -13.13
N VAL A 92 -5.08 -20.20 -13.67
CA VAL A 92 -5.00 -18.95 -14.42
C VAL A 92 -5.78 -19.10 -15.72
N PRO A 93 -6.68 -18.15 -16.07
CA PRO A 93 -7.52 -18.28 -17.28
C PRO A 93 -6.70 -18.54 -18.55
N SER A 94 -7.03 -19.60 -19.28
CA SER A 94 -6.33 -20.01 -20.50
C SER A 94 -6.49 -19.00 -21.66
N GLY A 95 -7.49 -18.13 -21.61
CA GLY A 95 -7.72 -17.08 -22.60
C GLY A 95 -6.78 -15.88 -22.51
N LEU A 96 -5.92 -15.82 -21.47
CA LEU A 96 -4.89 -14.79 -21.33
C LEU A 96 -3.68 -15.07 -22.24
N PRO A 97 -2.92 -14.03 -22.68
CA PRO A 97 -1.64 -14.21 -23.36
C PRO A 97 -0.67 -15.07 -22.55
N ALA A 98 0.18 -15.83 -23.22
CA ALA A 98 1.10 -16.78 -22.57
C ALA A 98 2.02 -16.08 -21.55
N GLU A 99 2.64 -14.96 -21.96
CA GLU A 99 3.54 -14.18 -21.12
C GLU A 99 2.84 -13.62 -19.86
N LEU A 100 1.56 -13.29 -19.96
CA LEU A 100 0.78 -12.81 -18.81
C LEU A 100 0.43 -13.97 -17.87
N ARG A 101 0.14 -15.16 -18.42
CA ARG A 101 -0.10 -16.35 -17.59
C ARG A 101 1.17 -16.76 -16.85
N ASP A 102 2.30 -16.78 -17.54
CA ASP A 102 3.60 -17.15 -16.96
C ASP A 102 3.98 -16.17 -15.83
N PHE A 103 3.76 -14.87 -16.05
CA PHE A 103 3.94 -13.85 -15.00
C PHE A 103 3.03 -14.10 -13.80
N ILE A 104 1.72 -14.36 -14.03
CA ILE A 104 0.78 -14.61 -12.93
C ILE A 104 1.16 -15.87 -12.15
N GLU A 105 1.54 -16.96 -12.84
CA GLU A 105 1.98 -18.21 -12.19
C GLU A 105 3.22 -17.99 -11.31
N TYR A 106 4.18 -17.19 -11.78
CA TYR A 106 5.34 -16.79 -10.99
C TYR A 106 4.95 -15.88 -9.82
N ALA A 107 4.20 -14.79 -10.08
CA ALA A 107 3.91 -13.76 -9.11
C ALA A 107 2.97 -14.20 -7.98
N ARG A 108 2.21 -15.30 -8.17
CA ARG A 108 1.30 -15.84 -7.14
C ARG A 108 1.96 -16.81 -6.16
N ILE A 109 3.23 -17.15 -6.35
CA ILE A 109 3.95 -18.03 -5.44
C ILE A 109 4.22 -17.30 -4.14
N LEU A 110 3.83 -17.91 -3.02
CA LEU A 110 4.18 -17.35 -1.72
C LEU A 110 5.71 -17.43 -1.50
N PRO A 111 6.31 -16.40 -0.89
CA PRO A 111 7.74 -16.40 -0.66
C PRO A 111 8.15 -17.57 0.25
N PRO A 112 9.37 -18.14 0.07
CA PRO A 112 9.83 -19.33 0.80
C PRO A 112 9.97 -19.10 2.31
N TRP A 113 10.03 -17.84 2.74
CA TRP A 113 10.06 -17.48 4.15
C TRP A 113 8.66 -17.34 4.78
N THR A 114 7.58 -17.70 4.06
CA THR A 114 6.21 -17.66 4.59
C THR A 114 6.04 -18.64 5.74
N ASP A 115 5.61 -18.12 6.88
CA ASP A 115 5.33 -18.89 8.10
C ASP A 115 3.82 -18.92 8.37
N HIS A 116 3.19 -20.06 8.14
CA HIS A 116 1.75 -20.23 8.31
C HIS A 116 1.28 -20.05 9.75
N ASN A 117 2.11 -20.35 10.76
CA ASN A 117 1.77 -20.11 12.16
C ASN A 117 1.70 -18.61 12.47
N LYS A 118 2.61 -17.83 11.87
CA LYS A 118 2.55 -16.37 11.99
C LYS A 118 1.34 -15.80 11.26
N LEU A 119 0.99 -16.32 10.07
CA LEU A 119 -0.23 -15.91 9.37
C LEU A 119 -1.48 -16.17 10.23
N ALA A 120 -1.55 -17.31 10.93
CA ALA A 120 -2.64 -17.60 11.88
C ALA A 120 -2.71 -16.56 13.02
N GLY A 121 -1.56 -16.19 13.60
CA GLY A 121 -1.49 -15.13 14.62
C GLY A 121 -1.95 -13.76 14.11
N GLY A 122 -1.64 -13.42 12.86
CA GLY A 122 -2.12 -12.20 12.20
C GLY A 122 -3.64 -12.20 12.01
N PHE A 123 -4.21 -13.34 11.65
CA PHE A 123 -5.66 -13.53 11.59
C PHE A 123 -6.33 -13.35 12.96
N GLU A 124 -5.80 -14.00 14.00
CA GLU A 124 -6.31 -13.85 15.37
C GLU A 124 -6.33 -12.40 15.82
N PHE A 125 -5.23 -11.66 15.54
CA PHE A 125 -5.13 -10.24 15.85
C PHE A 125 -6.19 -9.43 15.10
N THR A 126 -6.32 -9.63 13.79
CA THR A 126 -7.31 -8.90 12.98
C THR A 126 -8.74 -9.26 13.38
N LYS A 127 -9.02 -10.51 13.71
CA LYS A 127 -10.32 -10.93 14.23
C LYS A 127 -10.68 -10.24 15.54
N LYS A 128 -9.71 -10.08 16.44
CA LYS A 128 -9.88 -9.46 17.75
C LYS A 128 -9.99 -7.93 17.67
N GLN A 129 -9.19 -7.29 16.82
CA GLN A 129 -9.05 -5.84 16.74
C GLN A 129 -9.66 -5.24 15.45
N GLY A 130 -10.37 -6.03 14.65
CA GLY A 130 -10.77 -5.66 13.29
C GLY A 130 -11.55 -4.36 13.17
N THR A 131 -12.44 -4.06 14.11
CA THR A 131 -13.20 -2.80 14.09
C THR A 131 -12.27 -1.59 14.20
N ILE A 132 -11.36 -1.59 15.18
CA ILE A 132 -10.45 -0.45 15.38
C ILE A 132 -9.41 -0.37 14.25
N ILE A 133 -8.95 -1.51 13.74
CA ILE A 133 -8.06 -1.58 12.57
C ILE A 133 -8.75 -0.98 11.34
N SER A 134 -10.01 -1.32 11.07
CA SER A 134 -10.78 -0.78 9.95
C SER A 134 -10.98 0.72 10.04
N VAL A 135 -11.26 1.24 11.24
CA VAL A 135 -11.33 2.69 11.48
C VAL A 135 -10.00 3.37 11.21
N LEU A 136 -8.89 2.75 11.64
CA LEU A 136 -7.55 3.29 11.39
C LEU A 136 -7.18 3.23 9.89
N TYR A 137 -7.57 2.20 9.14
CA TYR A 137 -7.39 2.18 7.68
C TYR A 137 -8.12 3.33 7.00
N ALA A 138 -9.35 3.61 7.41
CA ALA A 138 -10.14 4.70 6.81
C ALA A 138 -9.56 6.08 7.16
N PHE A 139 -9.32 6.34 8.44
CA PHE A 139 -8.99 7.68 8.92
C PHE A 139 -7.49 7.97 9.01
N ALA A 140 -6.65 7.02 9.37
CA ALA A 140 -5.21 7.24 9.41
C ALA A 140 -4.59 7.03 8.01
N SER A 141 -4.73 5.83 7.45
CA SER A 141 -4.11 5.51 6.16
C SER A 141 -4.79 6.20 4.98
N GLY A 142 -6.12 6.17 4.92
CA GLY A 142 -6.89 6.82 3.84
C GLY A 142 -6.67 8.32 3.76
N MET A 143 -6.67 9.02 4.91
CA MET A 143 -6.35 10.44 4.94
C MET A 143 -4.86 10.71 4.71
N MET A 144 -3.97 9.82 5.17
CA MET A 144 -2.53 9.96 4.93
C MET A 144 -2.19 9.94 3.44
N SER A 145 -2.87 9.13 2.62
CA SER A 145 -2.66 9.07 1.17
C SER A 145 -2.85 10.42 0.48
N THR A 146 -3.64 11.32 1.06
CA THR A 146 -3.86 12.67 0.52
C THR A 146 -2.70 13.63 0.80
N VAL A 147 -1.84 13.32 1.75
CA VAL A 147 -0.65 14.12 2.11
C VAL A 147 0.67 13.44 1.72
N ILE A 148 0.61 12.36 0.93
CA ILE A 148 1.76 11.75 0.25
C ILE A 148 1.74 12.26 -1.21
N PRO A 149 2.61 13.21 -1.61
CA PRO A 149 2.51 13.93 -2.87
C PRO A 149 2.45 13.04 -4.11
N ASN A 150 3.32 12.03 -4.19
CA ASN A 150 3.39 11.12 -5.34
C ASN A 150 2.15 10.23 -5.42
N GLU A 151 1.68 9.72 -4.30
CA GLU A 151 0.47 8.91 -4.21
C GLU A 151 -0.77 9.73 -4.58
N ALA A 152 -0.92 10.92 -3.99
CA ALA A 152 -2.01 11.84 -4.29
C ALA A 152 -2.07 12.21 -5.79
N ARG A 153 -0.92 12.55 -6.39
CA ARG A 153 -0.83 12.85 -7.83
C ARG A 153 -1.14 11.63 -8.69
N ALA A 154 -0.57 10.47 -8.38
CA ALA A 154 -0.84 9.24 -9.14
C ALA A 154 -2.32 8.86 -9.09
N VAL A 155 -2.96 9.02 -7.94
CA VAL A 155 -4.42 8.83 -7.79
C VAL A 155 -5.19 9.84 -8.59
N TYR A 156 -4.87 11.13 -8.47
CA TYR A 156 -5.59 12.22 -9.12
C TYR A 156 -5.50 12.14 -10.66
N TYR A 157 -4.31 11.94 -11.22
CA TYR A 157 -4.11 11.97 -12.67
C TYR A 157 -4.44 10.65 -13.38
N SER A 158 -4.46 9.52 -12.68
CA SER A 158 -4.75 8.23 -13.33
C SER A 158 -6.21 8.08 -13.81
N LYS A 159 -7.17 8.84 -13.26
CA LYS A 159 -8.58 8.86 -13.67
C LYS A 159 -9.28 10.21 -13.41
N GLY A 160 -8.55 11.32 -13.39
CA GLY A 160 -9.11 12.65 -13.16
C GLY A 160 -9.77 12.85 -11.79
N GLY A 161 -9.44 12.03 -10.79
CA GLY A 161 -10.01 12.12 -9.45
C GLY A 161 -11.44 11.59 -9.29
N GLN A 162 -12.13 11.25 -10.39
CA GLN A 162 -13.57 10.92 -10.37
C GLN A 162 -13.97 9.68 -9.56
N PHE A 163 -13.04 8.77 -9.26
CA PHE A 163 -13.30 7.52 -8.54
C PHE A 163 -12.45 7.38 -7.27
N PHE A 164 -12.10 8.50 -6.64
CA PHE A 164 -11.21 8.46 -5.48
C PHE A 164 -11.79 7.65 -4.32
N LYS A 165 -13.06 7.86 -3.98
CA LYS A 165 -13.76 7.10 -2.93
C LYS A 165 -13.73 5.59 -3.21
N ASP A 166 -13.95 5.19 -4.45
CA ASP A 166 -13.91 3.78 -4.88
C ASP A 166 -12.49 3.19 -4.72
N ARG A 167 -11.45 3.96 -5.00
CA ARG A 167 -10.04 3.53 -4.79
C ARG A 167 -9.70 3.37 -3.32
N ILE A 168 -10.09 4.34 -2.48
CA ILE A 168 -9.93 4.23 -1.02
C ILE A 168 -10.68 3.01 -0.49
N ALA A 169 -11.93 2.79 -0.94
CA ALA A 169 -12.70 1.61 -0.56
C ALA A 169 -12.01 0.30 -0.97
N LYS A 170 -11.37 0.24 -2.14
CA LYS A 170 -10.59 -0.93 -2.59
C LYS A 170 -9.34 -1.15 -1.75
N THR A 171 -8.63 -0.09 -1.38
CA THR A 171 -7.46 -0.18 -0.49
C THR A 171 -7.88 -0.60 0.93
N ALA A 172 -8.98 -0.05 1.44
CA ALA A 172 -9.55 -0.48 2.72
C ALA A 172 -10.00 -1.95 2.69
N LYS A 173 -10.60 -2.39 1.57
CA LYS A 173 -10.96 -3.79 1.35
C LYS A 173 -9.73 -4.71 1.38
N LEU A 174 -8.62 -4.33 0.73
CA LEU A 174 -7.37 -5.08 0.79
C LEU A 174 -6.90 -5.22 2.24
N GLY A 175 -6.91 -4.14 3.02
CA GLY A 175 -6.57 -4.16 4.44
C GLY A 175 -7.52 -5.01 5.29
N TYR A 176 -8.77 -5.18 4.89
CA TYR A 176 -9.71 -6.10 5.52
C TYR A 176 -9.46 -7.55 5.09
N ASP A 177 -9.35 -7.81 3.79
CA ASP A 177 -9.18 -9.15 3.22
C ASP A 177 -7.90 -9.83 3.70
N ILE A 178 -6.83 -9.06 3.92
CA ILE A 178 -5.53 -9.55 4.41
C ILE A 178 -5.64 -10.23 5.79
N GLY A 179 -6.61 -9.83 6.60
CA GLY A 179 -6.87 -10.39 7.94
C GLY A 179 -7.90 -11.50 7.97
N THR A 180 -8.36 -12.03 6.82
CA THR A 180 -9.29 -13.17 6.81
C THR A 180 -8.58 -14.49 7.06
N VAL A 181 -9.29 -15.48 7.62
CA VAL A 181 -8.72 -16.77 8.07
C VAL A 181 -7.95 -17.50 6.97
N ASN A 182 -8.46 -17.46 5.75
CA ASN A 182 -7.90 -18.20 4.60
C ASN A 182 -7.28 -17.24 3.57
N ALA A 183 -6.86 -16.03 3.98
CA ALA A 183 -6.40 -15.00 3.05
C ALA A 183 -5.44 -15.53 1.97
N TYR A 184 -4.46 -16.32 2.36
CA TYR A 184 -3.42 -16.88 1.48
C TYR A 184 -3.61 -18.37 1.16
N ALA A 185 -4.65 -19.02 1.70
CA ALA A 185 -4.98 -20.41 1.38
C ALA A 185 -5.58 -20.54 -0.05
N PRO A 186 -5.65 -21.75 -0.63
CA PRO A 186 -6.18 -21.94 -1.99
C PRO A 186 -7.60 -21.42 -2.22
N ASP A 187 -8.46 -21.47 -1.20
CA ASP A 187 -9.84 -20.96 -1.21
C ASP A 187 -9.94 -19.45 -0.90
N GLY A 188 -8.84 -18.82 -0.46
CA GLY A 188 -8.73 -17.39 -0.22
C GLY A 188 -8.61 -16.55 -1.49
N GLN A 189 -8.47 -15.24 -1.31
CA GLN A 189 -8.45 -14.27 -2.42
C GLN A 189 -7.23 -13.34 -2.40
N MET A 190 -6.42 -13.38 -1.32
CA MET A 190 -5.43 -12.34 -1.09
C MET A 190 -4.31 -12.36 -2.12
N THR A 191 -3.82 -13.55 -2.51
CA THR A 191 -2.81 -13.70 -3.55
C THR A 191 -3.29 -13.12 -4.89
N VAL A 192 -4.52 -13.46 -5.30
CA VAL A 192 -5.15 -12.91 -6.52
C VAL A 192 -5.25 -11.39 -6.45
N THR A 193 -5.68 -10.86 -5.32
CA THR A 193 -5.84 -9.42 -5.11
C THR A 193 -4.49 -8.71 -5.22
N CYS A 194 -3.44 -9.23 -4.59
CA CYS A 194 -2.09 -8.66 -4.65
C CYS A 194 -1.52 -8.68 -6.07
N VAL A 195 -1.58 -9.83 -6.76
CA VAL A 195 -1.03 -9.96 -8.11
C VAL A 195 -1.77 -9.04 -9.09
N LYS A 196 -3.11 -8.97 -9.03
CA LYS A 196 -3.87 -8.01 -9.84
C LYS A 196 -3.48 -6.56 -9.53
N THR A 197 -3.24 -6.23 -8.27
CA THR A 197 -2.79 -4.89 -7.87
C THR A 197 -1.39 -4.60 -8.40
N ARG A 198 -0.46 -5.56 -8.34
CA ARG A 198 0.88 -5.47 -8.93
C ARG A 198 0.82 -5.19 -10.44
N MET A 199 -0.06 -5.88 -11.17
CA MET A 199 -0.32 -5.60 -12.60
C MET A 199 -0.88 -4.20 -12.82
N ILE A 200 -1.80 -3.71 -11.97
CA ILE A 200 -2.31 -2.34 -12.04
C ILE A 200 -1.19 -1.33 -11.79
N HIS A 201 -0.29 -1.57 -10.85
CA HIS A 201 0.87 -0.72 -10.60
C HIS A 201 1.76 -0.62 -11.84
N ALA A 202 2.05 -1.74 -12.50
CA ALA A 202 2.81 -1.75 -13.76
C ALA A 202 2.09 -0.99 -14.89
N ALA A 203 0.78 -1.16 -15.02
CA ALA A 203 -0.02 -0.40 -15.98
C ALA A 203 0.02 1.11 -15.71
N VAL A 204 -0.02 1.54 -14.45
CA VAL A 204 0.12 2.95 -14.06
C VAL A 204 1.51 3.47 -14.40
N ARG A 205 2.57 2.71 -14.12
CA ARG A 205 3.96 3.09 -14.50
C ARG A 205 4.12 3.28 -16.00
N HIS A 206 3.46 2.44 -16.82
CA HIS A 206 3.49 2.55 -18.28
C HIS A 206 2.65 3.72 -18.81
N LEU A 207 1.43 3.90 -18.32
CA LEU A 207 0.47 4.84 -18.90
C LEU A 207 0.59 6.28 -18.36
N LEU A 208 0.85 6.44 -17.06
CA LEU A 208 0.81 7.75 -16.43
C LEU A 208 1.89 8.72 -16.94
N PRO A 209 3.15 8.29 -17.22
CA PRO A 209 4.15 9.15 -17.85
C PRO A 209 3.80 9.64 -19.26
N GLN A 210 2.84 8.98 -19.94
CA GLN A 210 2.35 9.42 -21.24
C GLN A 210 1.36 10.60 -21.14
N SER A 211 0.80 10.83 -19.94
CA SER A 211 -0.09 11.95 -19.68
C SER A 211 0.65 13.29 -19.78
N PRO A 212 0.05 14.33 -20.41
CA PRO A 212 0.64 15.67 -20.45
C PRO A 212 0.70 16.35 -19.06
N HIS A 213 -0.06 15.85 -18.10
CA HIS A 213 -0.13 16.40 -16.75
C HIS A 213 0.86 15.75 -15.77
N TRP A 214 1.60 14.70 -16.20
CA TRP A 214 2.57 14.02 -15.37
C TRP A 214 4.00 14.53 -15.61
N PRO A 215 4.80 14.75 -14.54
CA PRO A 215 6.19 15.16 -14.69
C PRO A 215 7.01 14.08 -15.44
N LYS A 216 7.58 14.45 -16.60
CA LYS A 216 8.26 13.49 -17.50
C LYS A 216 9.50 12.82 -16.91
N GLN A 217 10.13 13.47 -15.93
CA GLN A 217 11.34 12.98 -15.26
C GLN A 217 11.02 11.99 -14.11
N TYR A 218 9.75 11.73 -13.83
CA TYR A 218 9.36 10.90 -12.71
C TYR A 218 8.51 9.69 -13.18
N VAL A 219 9.00 8.48 -12.91
CA VAL A 219 8.25 7.23 -13.10
C VAL A 219 7.56 6.89 -11.77
N PRO A 220 6.24 6.81 -11.72
CA PRO A 220 5.51 6.57 -10.47
C PRO A 220 5.70 5.14 -9.94
N ILE A 221 5.35 4.95 -8.69
CA ILE A 221 5.27 3.64 -8.03
C ILE A 221 6.63 2.91 -8.07
N SER A 222 7.70 3.62 -7.68
CA SER A 222 9.00 3.03 -7.37
C SER A 222 8.90 2.12 -6.12
N GLN A 223 9.98 1.40 -5.79
CA GLN A 223 10.03 0.64 -4.54
C GLN A 223 9.87 1.56 -3.33
N ASP A 224 10.35 2.81 -3.39
CA ASP A 224 10.14 3.82 -2.35
C ASP A 224 8.64 4.15 -2.18
N ASP A 225 7.94 4.44 -3.28
CA ASP A 225 6.49 4.73 -3.23
C ASP A 225 5.69 3.54 -2.67
N LEU A 226 6.08 2.30 -3.02
CA LEU A 226 5.46 1.08 -2.47
C LEU A 226 5.71 0.95 -0.96
N MET A 227 6.94 1.22 -0.49
CA MET A 227 7.26 1.20 0.94
C MET A 227 6.56 2.31 1.71
N VAL A 228 6.47 3.52 1.16
CA VAL A 228 5.73 4.64 1.75
C VAL A 228 4.27 4.23 2.00
N THR A 229 3.61 3.66 0.99
CA THR A 229 2.23 3.16 1.11
C THR A 229 2.14 2.00 2.11
N TRP A 230 3.08 1.05 2.07
CA TRP A 230 3.13 -0.06 3.02
C TRP A 230 3.23 0.44 4.46
N HIS A 231 4.12 1.40 4.76
CA HIS A 231 4.26 1.95 6.11
C HIS A 231 3.05 2.78 6.56
N SER A 232 2.33 3.41 5.62
CA SER A 232 1.07 4.11 5.92
C SER A 232 -0.02 3.15 6.43
N LEU A 233 0.10 1.85 6.14
CA LEU A 233 -0.83 0.79 6.55
C LEU A 233 -0.34 0.10 7.84
N PRO A 234 0.39 -1.02 7.84
CA PRO A 234 0.66 -1.80 9.05
C PRO A 234 1.45 -1.04 10.11
N THR A 235 2.47 -0.28 9.72
CA THR A 235 3.33 0.43 10.68
C THR A 235 2.57 1.53 11.40
N THR A 236 1.82 2.34 10.66
CA THR A 236 0.99 3.40 11.21
C THR A 236 -0.10 2.85 12.11
N ILE A 237 -0.74 1.74 11.72
CA ILE A 237 -1.79 1.10 12.51
C ILE A 237 -1.22 0.55 13.80
N MET A 238 -0.15 -0.23 13.76
CA MET A 238 0.46 -0.80 14.96
C MET A 238 0.96 0.29 15.92
N ALA A 239 1.54 1.37 15.40
CA ALA A 239 1.96 2.51 16.21
C ALA A 239 0.78 3.18 16.94
N ASN A 240 -0.35 3.38 16.27
CA ASN A 240 -1.55 3.95 16.89
C ASN A 240 -2.18 2.99 17.91
N LEU A 241 -2.30 1.70 17.61
CA LEU A 241 -2.80 0.70 18.55
C LEU A 241 -1.94 0.65 19.82
N THR A 242 -0.62 0.67 19.68
CA THR A 242 0.31 0.72 20.81
C THR A 242 0.13 2.00 21.62
N LYS A 243 0.04 3.16 20.96
CA LYS A 243 -0.19 4.45 21.61
C LYS A 243 -1.50 4.48 22.41
N TRP A 244 -2.53 3.80 21.94
CA TRP A 244 -3.85 3.73 22.60
C TRP A 244 -3.95 2.60 23.63
N GLY A 245 -2.86 1.88 23.87
CA GLY A 245 -2.84 0.79 24.83
C GLY A 245 -3.67 -0.43 24.42
N VAL A 246 -3.93 -0.60 23.14
CA VAL A 246 -4.67 -1.76 22.63
C VAL A 246 -3.80 -3.00 22.77
N PRO A 247 -4.25 -4.04 23.51
CA PRO A 247 -3.42 -5.19 23.81
C PRO A 247 -3.21 -6.07 22.57
N ALA A 248 -1.95 -6.45 22.35
CA ALA A 248 -1.55 -7.45 21.37
C ALA A 248 -0.50 -8.37 22.00
N SER A 249 -0.68 -9.67 21.93
CA SER A 249 0.36 -10.62 22.30
C SER A 249 1.53 -10.53 21.31
N ARG A 250 2.69 -11.08 21.69
CA ARG A 250 3.84 -11.16 20.77
C ARG A 250 3.50 -11.96 19.51
N HIS A 251 2.77 -13.06 19.64
CA HIS A 251 2.31 -13.89 18.53
C HIS A 251 1.41 -13.12 17.57
N GLU A 252 0.37 -12.45 18.10
CA GLU A 252 -0.55 -11.62 17.32
C GLU A 252 0.18 -10.48 16.59
N SER A 253 1.02 -9.74 17.31
CA SER A 253 1.77 -8.60 16.76
C SER A 253 2.74 -9.02 15.65
N GLN A 254 3.52 -10.09 15.87
CA GLN A 254 4.44 -10.62 14.86
C GLN A 254 3.67 -11.25 13.68
N GLY A 255 2.55 -11.90 13.95
CA GLY A 255 1.67 -12.43 12.92
C GLY A 255 1.12 -11.33 12.01
N TYR A 256 0.64 -10.24 12.58
CA TYR A 256 0.16 -9.09 11.81
C TYR A 256 1.25 -8.48 10.92
N LEU A 257 2.47 -8.33 11.44
CA LEU A 257 3.61 -7.91 10.62
C LEU A 257 3.85 -8.88 9.46
N HIS A 258 3.90 -10.18 9.77
CA HIS A 258 4.19 -11.22 8.79
C HIS A 258 3.15 -11.27 7.66
N THR A 259 1.89 -11.11 8.01
CA THR A 259 0.79 -11.02 7.03
C THR A 259 1.03 -9.87 6.03
N TRP A 260 1.50 -8.73 6.49
CA TRP A 260 1.83 -7.59 5.65
C TRP A 260 3.16 -7.74 4.89
N GLN A 261 4.12 -8.49 5.42
CA GLN A 261 5.35 -8.84 4.68
C GLN A 261 5.00 -9.69 3.46
N VAL A 262 4.19 -10.74 3.63
CA VAL A 262 3.72 -11.59 2.52
C VAL A 262 2.91 -10.77 1.50
N CYS A 263 2.03 -9.89 1.97
CA CYS A 263 1.30 -8.96 1.10
C CYS A 263 2.24 -8.06 0.29
N GLY A 264 3.24 -7.47 0.94
CA GLY A 264 4.22 -6.60 0.28
C GLY A 264 4.99 -7.31 -0.82
N HIS A 265 5.47 -8.54 -0.56
CA HIS A 265 6.11 -9.39 -1.57
C HIS A 265 5.22 -9.62 -2.79
N LEU A 266 3.98 -10.04 -2.57
CA LEU A 266 3.02 -10.30 -3.64
C LEU A 266 2.61 -9.03 -4.41
N LEU A 267 2.71 -7.86 -3.80
CA LEU A 267 2.51 -6.55 -4.44
C LEU A 267 3.72 -6.08 -5.25
N GLY A 268 4.84 -6.82 -5.19
CA GLY A 268 6.07 -6.51 -5.91
C GLY A 268 7.07 -5.65 -5.12
N ILE A 269 6.92 -5.53 -3.81
CA ILE A 269 8.01 -5.00 -2.98
C ILE A 269 9.09 -6.08 -2.90
N ARG A 270 10.33 -5.73 -3.22
CA ARG A 270 11.45 -6.66 -3.15
C ARG A 270 11.75 -7.02 -1.70
N ASP A 271 12.07 -8.29 -1.46
CA ASP A 271 12.31 -8.80 -0.11
C ASP A 271 13.41 -8.05 0.66
N GLU A 272 14.38 -7.48 -0.04
CA GLU A 272 15.45 -6.65 0.55
C GLU A 272 14.94 -5.32 1.15
N TYR A 273 13.72 -4.90 0.82
CA TYR A 273 13.08 -3.70 1.37
C TYR A 273 11.98 -4.01 2.40
N LEU A 274 11.53 -5.25 2.53
CA LEU A 274 10.52 -5.62 3.52
C LEU A 274 11.15 -5.81 4.90
N PRO A 275 10.79 -5.00 5.91
CA PRO A 275 11.42 -5.07 7.24
C PRO A 275 11.09 -6.38 7.96
N ALA A 276 12.10 -7.02 8.56
CA ALA A 276 11.99 -8.32 9.23
C ALA A 276 11.34 -8.23 10.63
N SER A 277 11.26 -7.05 11.23
CA SER A 277 10.70 -6.83 12.57
C SER A 277 10.05 -5.47 12.70
N TRP A 278 9.23 -5.27 13.74
CA TRP A 278 8.68 -3.95 14.06
C TRP A 278 9.74 -2.90 14.33
N ARG A 279 10.87 -3.30 14.93
CA ARG A 279 12.00 -2.38 15.12
C ARG A 279 12.51 -1.86 13.78
N GLU A 280 12.74 -2.74 12.84
CA GLU A 280 13.19 -2.39 11.49
C GLU A 280 12.12 -1.60 10.71
N ALA A 281 10.84 -1.98 10.83
CA ALA A 281 9.73 -1.25 10.23
C ALA A 281 9.65 0.20 10.75
N ASN A 282 9.80 0.40 12.04
CA ASN A 282 9.79 1.74 12.63
C ASN A 282 11.01 2.58 12.18
N VAL A 283 12.19 1.99 12.10
CA VAL A 283 13.40 2.67 11.57
C VAL A 283 13.16 3.05 10.11
N GLN A 284 12.75 2.11 9.27
CA GLN A 284 12.54 2.37 7.84
C GLN A 284 11.44 3.41 7.61
N SER A 285 10.33 3.38 8.35
CA SER A 285 9.24 4.34 8.21
C SER A 285 9.67 5.78 8.51
N THR A 286 10.67 5.97 9.36
CA THR A 286 11.22 7.32 9.61
C THR A 286 12.02 7.85 8.42
N GLN A 287 12.56 6.97 7.59
CA GLN A 287 13.34 7.34 6.40
C GLN A 287 12.43 7.56 5.18
N VAL A 288 11.40 6.72 4.99
CA VAL A 288 10.60 6.75 3.77
C VAL A 288 9.27 7.51 3.92
N LEU A 289 8.53 7.32 5.01
CA LEU A 289 7.20 7.90 5.16
C LEU A 289 7.23 9.34 5.71
N LYS A 290 7.93 9.57 6.80
CA LYS A 290 7.93 10.89 7.45
C LYS A 290 8.41 12.03 6.56
N PRO A 291 9.50 11.90 5.79
CA PRO A 291 10.02 12.99 4.96
C PRO A 291 9.13 13.38 3.80
N VAL A 292 8.28 12.49 3.32
CA VAL A 292 7.46 12.72 2.12
C VAL A 292 6.11 13.37 2.42
N LEU A 293 5.69 13.43 3.69
CA LEU A 293 4.39 14.00 4.05
C LEU A 293 4.36 15.51 3.79
N ALA A 294 3.60 15.91 2.78
CA ALA A 294 3.42 17.32 2.42
C ALA A 294 2.06 17.54 1.75
N PRO A 295 1.40 18.69 1.98
CA PRO A 295 0.18 19.02 1.26
C PRO A 295 0.47 19.33 -0.21
N THR A 296 -0.42 18.85 -1.09
CA THR A 296 -0.42 19.21 -2.52
C THR A 296 -1.79 19.67 -2.95
N ARG A 297 -1.89 20.37 -4.09
CA ARG A 297 -3.17 20.77 -4.66
C ARG A 297 -4.09 19.58 -4.95
N GLU A 298 -3.51 18.52 -5.49
CA GLU A 298 -4.20 17.28 -5.78
C GLU A 298 -4.68 16.60 -4.49
N GLY A 299 -3.79 16.50 -3.49
CA GLY A 299 -4.11 15.92 -2.19
C GLY A 299 -5.20 16.66 -1.45
N ILE A 300 -5.20 17.99 -1.45
CA ILE A 300 -6.26 18.81 -0.83
C ILE A 300 -7.62 18.51 -1.48
N ARG A 301 -7.67 18.43 -2.83
CA ARG A 301 -8.90 18.09 -3.54
C ARG A 301 -9.40 16.68 -3.20
N LEU A 302 -8.48 15.70 -3.14
CA LEU A 302 -8.83 14.34 -2.76
C LEU A 302 -9.35 14.26 -1.32
N ALA A 303 -8.75 15.04 -0.39
CA ALA A 303 -9.24 15.13 0.99
C ALA A 303 -10.64 15.74 1.07
N ASP A 304 -10.91 16.81 0.33
CA ASP A 304 -12.25 17.42 0.24
C ASP A 304 -13.30 16.42 -0.28
N ASP A 305 -12.94 15.61 -1.26
CA ASP A 305 -13.83 14.59 -1.81
C ASP A 305 -14.11 13.44 -0.83
N LEU A 306 -13.14 13.10 0.03
CA LEU A 306 -13.33 12.10 1.10
C LEU A 306 -14.26 12.58 2.20
N LEU A 307 -14.22 13.87 2.50
CA LEU A 307 -14.98 14.47 3.62
C LEU A 307 -16.43 14.83 3.25
N ARG A 308 -16.79 14.77 2.00
CA ARG A 308 -18.17 14.97 1.49
C ARG A 308 -18.93 13.64 1.41
#